data_ea041372c604b90b9a0698dd22f9cf1d
#
_entry.id   ea041372c604b90b9a0698dd22f9cf1d
#
_cell.length_a   1.000
_cell.length_b   1.000
_cell.length_c   1.000
_cell.angle_alpha   90.00
_cell.angle_beta   90.00
_cell.angle_gamma   90.00
#
_symmetry.space_group_name_H-M   'P 1'
#
loop_
_entity.id
_entity.type
_entity.pdbx_description
1 polymer ?
#
loop_
_entity_poly.entity_id
_entity_poly.type
_entity_poly.pdbx_seq_one_letter_code
_entity_poly.pdbx_strand_id
1 'polypeptide(L)'
;MSVFTIITSIALAALGGVAYVFSHYGRHHDATDQIVIGKGDCATCSGDDPRCEQECMMEAATKPIEYFDDEELDKFKERQSDSYTDDEAEMFREVLYTMKTEEVKDWCRSLTLRRVSLPDQVKDEVMLIIAN
;
A
#
# COMPACT_ATOMS: atom_id res chain seq x y z
N MET A 1 5.42 7.15 -66.85
CA MET A 1 5.04 7.18 -65.40
C MET A 1 5.95 8.18 -64.73
N SER A 2 5.41 9.21 -64.11
CA SER A 2 6.18 10.32 -63.56
C SER A 2 6.90 9.85 -62.29
N VAL A 3 8.15 10.27 -62.10
CA VAL A 3 8.94 10.02 -60.89
C VAL A 3 8.17 10.34 -59.60
N PHE A 4 7.27 11.31 -59.69
CA PHE A 4 6.35 11.69 -58.64
C PHE A 4 5.43 10.54 -58.15
N THR A 5 4.89 9.73 -59.09
CA THR A 5 4.00 8.60 -58.70
C THR A 5 4.73 7.46 -58.02
N ILE A 6 6.00 7.28 -58.35
CA ILE A 6 6.87 6.26 -57.69
C ILE A 6 7.19 6.69 -56.24
N ILE A 7 7.55 7.96 -56.05
CA ILE A 7 7.88 8.50 -54.73
C ILE A 7 6.65 8.46 -53.79
N THR A 8 5.46 8.82 -54.26
CA THR A 8 4.24 8.78 -53.47
C THR A 8 3.85 7.34 -53.08
N SER A 9 4.06 6.38 -53.96
CA SER A 9 3.78 4.96 -53.67
C SER A 9 4.71 4.39 -52.60
N ILE A 10 6.00 4.75 -52.66
CA ILE A 10 6.99 4.31 -51.66
C ILE A 10 6.68 4.94 -50.28
N ALA A 11 6.31 6.23 -50.24
CA ALA A 11 5.98 6.91 -48.99
C ALA A 11 4.71 6.29 -48.32
N LEU A 12 3.69 5.95 -49.10
CA LEU A 12 2.48 5.29 -48.58
C LEU A 12 2.76 3.88 -48.07
N ALA A 13 3.62 3.12 -48.76
CA ALA A 13 4.02 1.79 -48.31
C ALA A 13 4.83 1.83 -46.99
N ALA A 14 5.74 2.83 -46.83
CA ALA A 14 6.51 3.02 -45.62
C ALA A 14 5.60 3.41 -44.43
N LEU A 15 4.64 4.32 -44.60
CA LEU A 15 3.69 4.69 -43.57
C LEU A 15 2.78 3.53 -43.16
N GLY A 16 2.31 2.72 -44.14
CA GLY A 16 1.53 1.52 -43.87
C GLY A 16 2.33 0.46 -43.10
N GLY A 17 3.61 0.28 -43.43
CA GLY A 17 4.51 -0.63 -42.71
C GLY A 17 4.74 -0.23 -41.28
N VAL A 18 4.97 1.05 -41.02
CA VAL A 18 5.16 1.57 -39.65
C VAL A 18 3.88 1.41 -38.81
N ALA A 19 2.71 1.75 -39.40
CA ALA A 19 1.43 1.57 -38.70
C ALA A 19 1.13 0.10 -38.40
N TYR A 20 1.49 -0.82 -39.33
CA TYR A 20 1.31 -2.26 -39.13
C TYR A 20 2.21 -2.79 -38.02
N VAL A 21 3.48 -2.36 -37.98
CA VAL A 21 4.42 -2.74 -36.92
C VAL A 21 3.97 -2.20 -35.57
N PHE A 22 3.54 -0.95 -35.49
CA PHE A 22 3.00 -0.38 -34.26
C PHE A 22 1.72 -1.09 -33.81
N SER A 23 0.82 -1.44 -34.73
CA SER A 23 -0.39 -2.20 -34.43
C SER A 23 -0.08 -3.64 -33.98
N HIS A 24 0.97 -4.25 -34.52
CA HIS A 24 1.35 -5.62 -34.16
C HIS A 24 2.18 -5.69 -32.88
N TYR A 25 3.04 -4.71 -32.64
CA TYR A 25 3.82 -4.63 -31.39
C TYR A 25 3.01 -4.03 -30.26
N GLY A 26 2.08 -3.11 -30.53
CA GLY A 26 1.21 -2.52 -29.50
C GLY A 26 0.15 -3.49 -28.98
N ARG A 27 -0.13 -4.60 -29.68
CA ARG A 27 -1.13 -5.57 -29.27
C ARG A 27 -0.67 -6.57 -28.20
N HIS A 28 0.61 -6.49 -27.81
CA HIS A 28 1.13 -7.32 -26.72
C HIS A 28 1.06 -6.65 -25.34
N HIS A 29 0.47 -5.44 -25.24
CA HIS A 29 0.27 -4.77 -23.95
C HIS A 29 -1.20 -4.54 -23.59
N ASP A 30 -2.14 -5.13 -24.33
CA ASP A 30 -3.54 -5.27 -23.91
C ASP A 30 -3.80 -6.68 -23.35
N ALA A 31 -2.95 -7.14 -22.44
CA ALA A 31 -3.46 -7.87 -21.31
C ALA A 31 -4.14 -6.81 -20.44
N THR A 32 -5.42 -6.57 -20.64
CA THR A 32 -6.30 -6.24 -19.56
C THR A 32 -6.17 -7.40 -18.57
N ASP A 33 -5.10 -7.37 -17.75
CA ASP A 33 -5.18 -7.94 -16.44
C ASP A 33 -6.39 -7.24 -15.81
N GLN A 34 -7.55 -7.85 -15.94
CA GLN A 34 -8.60 -7.64 -14.98
C GLN A 34 -7.90 -7.91 -13.65
N ILE A 35 -7.61 -6.84 -12.93
CA ILE A 35 -7.26 -6.90 -11.53
C ILE A 35 -8.46 -7.62 -10.90
N VAL A 36 -8.38 -8.94 -10.88
CA VAL A 36 -9.22 -9.74 -10.01
C VAL A 36 -8.69 -9.35 -8.63
N ILE A 37 -9.35 -8.38 -8.02
CA ILE A 37 -9.21 -8.12 -6.59
C ILE A 37 -9.72 -9.42 -5.95
N GLY A 38 -8.83 -10.41 -5.92
CA GLY A 38 -9.00 -11.55 -5.07
C GLY A 38 -9.06 -10.95 -3.66
N LYS A 39 -10.12 -11.23 -2.91
CA LYS A 39 -10.14 -11.01 -1.48
C LYS A 39 -9.05 -11.92 -0.88
N GLY A 40 -7.81 -11.50 -1.03
CA GLY A 40 -6.66 -12.07 -0.35
C GLY A 40 -6.81 -11.66 1.11
N ASP A 41 -7.16 -12.60 1.93
CA ASP A 41 -7.09 -12.44 3.37
C ASP A 41 -5.60 -12.26 3.71
N CYS A 42 -5.20 -11.05 4.11
CA CYS A 42 -3.82 -10.74 4.50
C CYS A 42 -3.32 -11.62 5.67
N ALA A 43 -4.21 -12.35 6.35
CA ALA A 43 -3.88 -13.31 7.38
C ALA A 43 -3.11 -14.55 6.86
N THR A 44 -3.13 -14.83 5.54
CA THR A 44 -2.50 -16.00 4.92
C THR A 44 -1.32 -15.66 4.00
N CYS A 45 -0.89 -14.37 3.97
CA CYS A 45 0.21 -13.93 3.13
C CYS A 45 1.55 -14.46 3.65
N SER A 46 2.26 -15.27 2.84
CA SER A 46 3.60 -15.76 3.17
C SER A 46 4.73 -14.75 2.95
N GLY A 47 4.40 -13.56 2.43
CA GLY A 47 5.39 -12.49 2.21
C GLY A 47 6.32 -12.67 1.01
N ASP A 48 6.14 -13.74 0.23
CA ASP A 48 7.05 -14.07 -0.87
C ASP A 48 6.69 -13.40 -2.22
N ASP A 49 5.51 -12.78 -2.31
CA ASP A 49 5.05 -12.12 -3.53
C ASP A 49 4.99 -10.60 -3.34
N PRO A 50 5.81 -9.81 -4.08
CA PRO A 50 5.82 -8.34 -4.00
C PRO A 50 4.49 -7.70 -4.43
N ARG A 51 3.62 -8.42 -5.16
CA ARG A 51 2.27 -7.95 -5.49
C ARG A 51 1.35 -8.04 -4.28
N CYS A 52 1.47 -9.10 -3.49
CA CYS A 52 0.71 -9.29 -2.27
C CYS A 52 1.01 -8.17 -1.26
N GLU A 53 2.28 -7.78 -1.12
CA GLU A 53 2.69 -6.67 -0.26
C GLU A 53 2.05 -5.34 -0.69
N GLN A 54 2.07 -5.03 -1.99
CA GLN A 54 1.46 -3.81 -2.53
C GLN A 54 -0.08 -3.79 -2.36
N GLU A 55 -0.75 -4.91 -2.59
CA GLU A 55 -2.20 -5.03 -2.41
C GLU A 55 -2.58 -4.87 -0.93
N CYS A 56 -1.84 -5.49 -0.02
CA CYS A 56 -2.04 -5.32 1.42
C CYS A 56 -1.82 -3.87 1.87
N MET A 57 -0.79 -3.19 1.35
CA MET A 57 -0.55 -1.77 1.63
C MET A 57 -1.68 -0.87 1.10
N MET A 58 -2.17 -1.13 -0.11
CA MET A 58 -3.28 -0.39 -0.69
C MET A 58 -4.59 -0.64 0.07
N GLU A 59 -4.90 -1.88 0.43
CA GLU A 59 -6.07 -2.22 1.23
C GLU A 59 -5.99 -1.55 2.60
N ALA A 60 -4.83 -1.60 3.26
CA ALA A 60 -4.62 -0.93 4.52
C ALA A 60 -4.81 0.60 4.42
N ALA A 61 -4.39 1.22 3.31
CA ALA A 61 -4.54 2.65 3.10
C ALA A 61 -5.98 3.08 2.78
N THR A 62 -6.81 2.18 2.26
CA THR A 62 -8.21 2.49 1.86
C THR A 62 -9.22 2.25 2.97
N LYS A 63 -8.89 1.45 3.99
CA LYS A 63 -9.77 1.28 5.15
C LYS A 63 -9.88 2.59 5.93
N PRO A 64 -11.08 2.96 6.43
CA PRO A 64 -11.23 4.13 7.29
C PRO A 64 -10.38 4.00 8.55
N ILE A 65 -9.98 5.14 9.10
CA ILE A 65 -9.29 5.18 10.39
C ILE A 65 -10.29 4.76 11.46
N GLU A 66 -9.93 3.76 12.27
CA GLU A 66 -10.69 3.28 13.41
C GLU A 66 -10.03 3.78 14.69
N TYR A 67 -10.84 4.26 15.64
CA TYR A 67 -10.38 4.70 16.96
C TYR A 67 -10.72 3.62 18.00
N PHE A 68 -9.84 3.45 18.98
CA PHE A 68 -9.90 2.40 20.02
C PHE A 68 -10.00 3.04 21.41
N ASP A 69 -10.90 4.01 21.58
CA ASP A 69 -11.01 4.85 22.77
C ASP A 69 -9.66 5.53 23.13
N ASP A 70 -8.96 6.02 22.10
CA ASP A 70 -7.59 6.51 22.16
C ASP A 70 -7.41 7.88 21.49
N GLU A 71 -8.50 8.67 21.39
CA GLU A 71 -8.49 9.99 20.74
C GLU A 71 -7.52 10.97 21.42
N GLU A 72 -7.26 10.81 22.70
CA GLU A 72 -6.29 11.62 23.46
C GLU A 72 -4.86 11.44 22.97
N LEU A 73 -4.53 10.33 22.30
CA LEU A 73 -3.22 10.11 21.71
C LEU A 73 -2.96 10.99 20.48
N ASP A 74 -3.99 11.57 19.89
CA ASP A 74 -3.89 12.48 18.75
C ASP A 74 -3.09 13.75 19.04
N LYS A 75 -2.92 14.11 20.31
CA LYS A 75 -2.03 15.21 20.74
C LYS A 75 -0.56 14.93 20.42
N PHE A 76 -0.20 13.68 20.16
CA PHE A 76 1.15 13.23 19.83
C PHE A 76 1.42 13.06 18.33
N LYS A 77 0.55 13.59 17.46
CA LYS A 77 0.76 13.56 16.01
C LYS A 77 2.12 14.15 15.62
N GLU A 78 2.78 13.48 14.65
CA GLU A 78 4.07 13.88 14.08
C GLU A 78 5.24 13.84 15.08
N ARG A 79 5.06 13.26 16.25
CA ARG A 79 6.10 13.08 17.25
C ARG A 79 6.93 11.84 16.96
N GLN A 80 8.23 11.92 17.24
CA GLN A 80 9.15 10.79 17.04
C GLN A 80 9.06 9.77 18.20
N SER A 81 9.27 8.49 17.86
CA SER A 81 9.13 7.37 18.80
C SER A 81 10.05 7.44 20.04
N ASP A 82 11.20 8.07 19.89
CA ASP A 82 12.24 8.22 20.93
C ASP A 82 12.05 9.46 21.81
N SER A 83 11.05 10.30 21.52
CA SER A 83 10.87 11.59 22.18
C SER A 83 9.79 11.61 23.27
N TYR A 84 9.25 10.44 23.62
CA TYR A 84 8.22 10.30 24.64
C TYR A 84 8.83 10.16 26.03
N THR A 85 8.20 10.78 27.02
CA THR A 85 8.49 10.52 28.44
C THR A 85 7.84 9.21 28.89
N ASP A 86 8.26 8.68 30.04
CA ASP A 86 7.68 7.46 30.58
C ASP A 86 6.18 7.63 30.92
N ASP A 87 5.78 8.80 31.42
CA ASP A 87 4.37 9.10 31.72
C ASP A 87 3.52 9.15 30.42
N GLU A 88 4.08 9.65 29.33
CA GLU A 88 3.40 9.67 28.05
C GLU A 88 3.33 8.26 27.42
N ALA A 89 4.38 7.45 27.57
CA ALA A 89 4.38 6.05 27.14
C ALA A 89 3.34 5.22 27.92
N GLU A 90 3.12 5.54 29.20
CA GLU A 90 2.10 4.89 30.02
C GLU A 90 0.68 5.08 29.45
N MET A 91 0.38 6.23 28.88
CA MET A 91 -0.92 6.45 28.21
C MET A 91 -1.16 5.46 27.05
N PHE A 92 -0.11 5.10 26.30
CA PHE A 92 -0.22 4.09 25.26
C PHE A 92 -0.39 2.69 25.85
N ARG A 93 0.24 2.38 26.99
CA ARG A 93 0.05 1.11 27.70
C ARG A 93 -1.36 0.97 28.24
N GLU A 94 -1.92 2.03 28.82
CA GLU A 94 -3.29 2.03 29.31
C GLU A 94 -4.26 1.61 28.18
N VAL A 95 -4.14 2.19 26.98
CA VAL A 95 -4.94 1.81 25.82
C VAL A 95 -4.65 0.36 25.42
N LEU A 96 -3.36 -0.01 25.27
CA LEU A 96 -2.94 -1.34 24.84
C LEU A 96 -3.53 -2.46 25.71
N TYR A 97 -3.58 -2.26 27.03
CA TYR A 97 -4.08 -3.28 27.96
C TYR A 97 -5.60 -3.35 28.08
N THR A 98 -6.33 -2.39 27.52
CA THR A 98 -7.81 -2.44 27.47
C THR A 98 -8.33 -3.17 26.25
N MET A 99 -7.53 -3.31 25.18
CA MET A 99 -7.95 -3.94 23.94
C MET A 99 -7.67 -5.45 23.90
N LYS A 100 -8.32 -6.13 22.97
CA LYS A 100 -8.06 -7.55 22.70
C LYS A 100 -6.81 -7.71 21.87
N THR A 101 -6.15 -8.85 22.00
CA THR A 101 -4.94 -9.21 21.26
C THR A 101 -5.13 -9.06 19.73
N GLU A 102 -6.29 -9.45 19.22
CA GLU A 102 -6.60 -9.36 17.79
C GLU A 102 -6.73 -7.93 17.28
N GLU A 103 -7.08 -6.99 18.16
CA GLU A 103 -7.27 -5.57 17.83
C GLU A 103 -5.95 -4.79 17.78
N VAL A 104 -4.89 -5.30 18.41
CA VAL A 104 -3.60 -4.59 18.54
C VAL A 104 -2.98 -4.25 17.18
N LYS A 105 -3.08 -5.13 16.19
CA LYS A 105 -2.59 -4.88 14.84
C LYS A 105 -3.33 -3.72 14.17
N ASP A 106 -4.65 -3.70 14.28
CA ASP A 106 -5.49 -2.66 13.70
C ASP A 106 -5.29 -1.32 14.42
N TRP A 107 -5.08 -1.35 15.73
CA TRP A 107 -4.70 -0.18 16.51
C TRP A 107 -3.35 0.42 16.06
N CYS A 108 -2.30 -0.39 15.94
CA CYS A 108 -0.99 0.07 15.45
C CYS A 108 -1.10 0.68 14.05
N ARG A 109 -1.91 0.08 13.18
CA ARG A 109 -2.22 0.63 11.86
C ARG A 109 -2.94 1.97 11.96
N SER A 110 -3.95 2.08 12.83
CA SER A 110 -4.69 3.32 13.08
C SER A 110 -3.75 4.45 13.55
N LEU A 111 -2.87 4.19 14.52
CA LEU A 111 -1.85 5.14 14.99
C LEU A 111 -1.00 5.64 13.82
N THR A 112 -0.51 4.72 12.98
CA THR A 112 0.31 5.06 11.80
C THR A 112 -0.44 5.95 10.82
N LEU A 113 -1.71 5.66 10.51
CA LEU A 113 -2.54 6.47 9.61
C LEU A 113 -2.84 7.86 10.17
N ARG A 114 -2.95 7.98 11.49
CA ARG A 114 -3.12 9.26 12.20
C ARG A 114 -1.81 10.03 12.40
N ARG A 115 -0.66 9.47 11.95
CA ARG A 115 0.70 10.00 12.15
C ARG A 115 1.10 10.08 13.62
N VAL A 116 0.62 9.18 14.43
CA VAL A 116 1.03 9.00 15.83
C VAL A 116 2.05 7.86 15.86
N SER A 117 3.29 8.16 16.24
CA SER A 117 4.32 7.14 16.37
C SER A 117 4.20 6.43 17.71
N LEU A 118 4.29 5.11 17.71
CA LEU A 118 4.33 4.33 18.94
C LEU A 118 5.63 4.63 19.72
N PRO A 119 5.58 4.91 21.04
CA PRO A 119 6.78 5.10 21.85
C PRO A 119 7.70 3.87 21.83
N ASP A 120 9.02 4.09 21.79
CA ASP A 120 10.00 3.00 21.81
C ASP A 120 9.86 2.11 23.05
N GLN A 121 9.48 2.69 24.19
CA GLN A 121 9.24 2.00 25.44
C GLN A 121 8.09 0.98 25.41
N VAL A 122 7.18 1.09 24.43
CA VAL A 122 5.97 0.23 24.30
C VAL A 122 6.11 -0.78 23.15
N LYS A 123 7.05 -0.57 22.23
CA LYS A 123 7.20 -1.39 21.01
C LYS A 123 7.40 -2.87 21.32
N ASP A 124 8.25 -3.20 22.29
CA ASP A 124 8.56 -4.59 22.62
C ASP A 124 7.32 -5.31 23.18
N GLU A 125 6.50 -4.62 23.97
CA GLU A 125 5.25 -5.17 24.51
C GLU A 125 4.23 -5.45 23.40
N VAL A 126 4.07 -4.51 22.47
CA VAL A 126 3.22 -4.67 21.30
C VAL A 126 3.67 -5.85 20.45
N MET A 127 4.97 -5.96 20.17
CA MET A 127 5.53 -7.06 19.38
C MET A 127 5.31 -8.42 20.05
N LEU A 128 5.41 -8.52 21.37
CA LEU A 128 5.13 -9.74 22.11
C LEU A 128 3.66 -10.15 22.01
N ILE A 129 2.74 -9.19 22.05
CA ILE A 129 1.30 -9.46 21.96
C ILE A 129 0.95 -9.92 20.53
N ILE A 130 1.51 -9.28 19.49
CA ILE A 130 1.23 -9.62 18.08
C ILE A 130 1.81 -10.99 17.70
N ALA A 131 2.90 -11.42 18.35
CA ALA A 131 3.60 -12.68 18.06
C ALA A 131 2.94 -13.92 18.69
N ASN A 132 2.03 -13.77 19.63
CA ASN A 132 1.31 -14.87 20.31
C ASN A 132 -0.03 -15.14 19.64
#